data_642d44570b730e90496cd26c4262cc9e
#
_entry.id   642d44570b730e90496cd26c4262cc9e
#
_cell.length_a   1.000
_cell.length_b   1.000
_cell.length_c   1.000
_cell.angle_alpha   90.00
_cell.angle_beta   90.00
_cell.angle_gamma   90.00
#
_symmetry.space_group_name_H-M   'P 1'
#
loop_
_entity.id
_entity.type
_entity.pdbx_description
1 polymer ?
#
loop_
_entity_poly.entity_id
_entity_poly.type
_entity_poly.pdbx_seq_one_letter_code
_entity_poly.pdbx_strand_id
1 'polypeptide(L)'
;MNIKLKVLIACATVSLCGVNAFAINSNAGTSAAAFLKIDAGTPRAQALGNAYVSIADGPEALFWNPAGAASATTREIQFTYLDYLQGYKSRTLAYLQPIGRTILGVTLNYMDMSGFDFRDWQGRPQPEVGIPVQNFVGSVSLARGFINQKLQLGATAKYITEKLANGNGNNHYDSVGFDIGAKLRLVNWLGLGGALVNIGDKEDMPRGLRLGADLNTRYFTVSGEFMKYRDDKARYGVGLEVHIPEDLLQVARFDLRVGYYTRENTGTNEDDGWVHDIGLEETSRVSFGFGIYSAELFGYGASIDYAVTPFGALGTSQQFAISVQF
;
A
#
# COMPACT_ATOMS: atom_id res chain seq x y z
N MET A 1 -27.96 16.96 5.89
CA MET A 1 -26.75 17.55 6.51
C MET A 1 -26.05 18.42 5.49
N ASN A 2 -25.91 19.73 5.75
CA ASN A 2 -25.42 20.73 4.80
C ASN A 2 -23.97 20.42 4.35
N ILE A 3 -23.69 20.65 3.07
CA ILE A 3 -22.34 20.50 2.45
C ILE A 3 -21.27 21.24 3.27
N LYS A 4 -21.60 22.43 3.81
CA LYS A 4 -20.71 23.22 4.68
C LYS A 4 -20.26 22.48 5.95
N LEU A 5 -21.14 21.67 6.55
CA LEU A 5 -20.80 20.87 7.74
C LEU A 5 -19.92 19.68 7.38
N LYS A 6 -20.10 19.07 6.20
CA LYS A 6 -19.22 17.98 5.70
C LYS A 6 -17.80 18.46 5.43
N VAL A 7 -17.65 19.66 4.87
CA VAL A 7 -16.34 20.28 4.61
C VAL A 7 -15.67 20.69 5.94
N LEU A 8 -16.43 21.19 6.90
CA LEU A 8 -15.89 21.56 8.21
C LEU A 8 -15.37 20.36 9.02
N ILE A 9 -16.06 19.23 8.94
CA ILE A 9 -15.63 17.96 9.58
C ILE A 9 -14.38 17.41 8.86
N ALA A 10 -14.30 17.49 7.54
CA ALA A 10 -13.11 17.09 6.77
C ALA A 10 -11.89 17.98 7.10
N CYS A 11 -12.07 19.30 7.26
CA CYS A 11 -11.00 20.19 7.69
C CYS A 11 -10.58 19.96 9.15
N ALA A 12 -11.51 19.60 10.04
CA ALA A 12 -11.22 19.31 11.45
C ALA A 12 -10.43 18.01 11.63
N THR A 13 -10.67 16.99 10.79
CA THR A 13 -9.89 15.73 10.82
C THR A 13 -8.46 15.94 10.32
N VAL A 14 -8.23 16.84 9.38
CA VAL A 14 -6.87 17.19 8.90
C VAL A 14 -6.10 17.98 9.97
N SER A 15 -6.77 18.81 10.78
CA SER A 15 -6.11 19.64 11.81
C SER A 15 -5.69 18.85 13.07
N LEU A 16 -6.21 17.67 13.30
CA LEU A 16 -5.84 16.82 14.45
C LEU A 16 -4.54 16.01 14.25
N CYS A 17 -3.95 16.05 13.07
CA CYS A 17 -2.70 15.32 12.75
C CYS A 17 -1.40 16.07 13.11
N GLY A 18 -1.48 17.22 13.78
CA GLY A 18 -0.31 18.02 14.11
C GLY A 18 0.30 17.70 15.48
N VAL A 19 0.76 16.49 15.74
CA VAL A 19 1.59 16.19 16.91
C VAL A 19 2.99 15.81 16.44
N ASN A 20 3.90 16.75 16.56
CA ASN A 20 5.33 16.58 16.33
C ASN A 20 5.93 15.67 17.43
N ALA A 21 6.14 14.41 17.13
CA ALA A 21 6.96 13.53 17.97
C ALA A 21 8.36 13.43 17.35
N PHE A 22 9.21 14.38 17.68
CA PHE A 22 10.63 14.36 17.34
C PHE A 22 11.38 13.43 18.31
N ALA A 23 11.44 12.16 18.04
CA ALA A 23 12.40 11.26 18.66
C ALA A 23 12.87 10.27 17.59
N ILE A 24 14.19 10.14 17.43
CA ILE A 24 14.78 9.05 16.65
C ILE A 24 14.32 7.76 17.33
N ASN A 25 13.68 6.88 16.57
CA ASN A 25 13.31 5.57 17.09
C ASN A 25 14.58 4.76 17.35
N SER A 26 14.82 4.37 18.61
CA SER A 26 15.99 3.56 18.99
C SER A 26 16.05 2.21 18.25
N ASN A 27 14.94 1.77 17.69
CA ASN A 27 14.82 0.53 16.90
C ASN A 27 14.87 0.76 15.39
N ALA A 28 15.23 1.96 14.92
CA ALA A 28 15.30 2.26 13.48
C ALA A 28 16.25 1.30 12.77
N GLY A 29 15.79 0.65 11.69
CA GLY A 29 16.58 -0.27 10.88
C GLY A 29 16.87 -1.64 11.52
N THR A 30 16.22 -1.99 12.62
CA THR A 30 16.45 -3.29 13.32
C THR A 30 15.56 -4.42 12.80
N SER A 31 14.60 -4.16 11.91
CA SER A 31 13.73 -5.20 11.38
C SER A 31 14.38 -5.97 10.24
N ALA A 32 14.32 -7.30 10.31
CA ALA A 32 14.48 -8.16 9.15
C ALA A 32 13.26 -8.08 8.23
N ALA A 33 13.38 -8.57 7.00
CA ALA A 33 12.31 -8.50 6.00
C ALA A 33 11.73 -7.08 5.81
N ALA A 34 12.61 -6.06 5.83
CA ALA A 34 12.23 -4.66 5.70
C ALA A 34 11.47 -4.36 4.39
N PHE A 35 11.61 -5.20 3.38
CA PHE A 35 10.88 -5.12 2.11
C PHE A 35 9.35 -5.23 2.29
N LEU A 36 8.85 -5.80 3.39
CA LEU A 36 7.41 -5.83 3.72
C LEU A 36 6.83 -4.44 3.99
N LYS A 37 7.66 -3.40 4.15
CA LYS A 37 7.24 -2.00 4.24
C LYS A 37 7.11 -1.33 2.86
N ILE A 38 7.53 -2.00 1.78
CA ILE A 38 7.32 -1.54 0.41
C ILE A 38 5.91 -1.95 0.01
N ASP A 39 5.09 -0.97 -0.31
CA ASP A 39 3.68 -1.15 -0.63
C ASP A 39 3.50 -1.66 -2.06
N ALA A 40 3.93 -2.91 -2.30
CA ALA A 40 3.79 -3.61 -3.57
C ALA A 40 2.41 -4.27 -3.67
N GLY A 41 1.82 -4.26 -4.85
CA GLY A 41 0.52 -4.88 -5.10
C GLY A 41 -0.68 -3.94 -4.97
N THR A 42 -0.46 -2.66 -4.67
CA THR A 42 -1.52 -1.69 -4.38
C THR A 42 -1.27 -0.33 -5.06
N PRO A 43 -1.38 -0.21 -6.40
CA PRO A 43 -1.18 1.07 -7.08
C PRO A 43 -2.18 2.13 -6.62
N ARG A 44 -3.43 1.76 -6.29
CA ARG A 44 -4.42 2.69 -5.77
C ARG A 44 -3.99 3.28 -4.42
N ALA A 45 -3.45 2.46 -3.51
CA ALA A 45 -2.92 2.94 -2.24
C ALA A 45 -1.73 3.88 -2.44
N GLN A 46 -0.77 3.51 -3.31
CA GLN A 46 0.38 4.35 -3.64
C GLN A 46 -0.07 5.71 -4.19
N ALA A 47 -1.03 5.75 -5.12
CA ALA A 47 -1.55 6.98 -5.70
C ALA A 47 -2.27 7.88 -4.68
N LEU A 48 -2.81 7.30 -3.60
CA LEU A 48 -3.51 8.01 -2.53
C LEU A 48 -2.61 8.36 -1.34
N GLY A 49 -1.28 8.41 -1.53
CA GLY A 49 -0.35 8.73 -0.45
C GLY A 49 -0.42 7.74 0.71
N ASN A 50 -0.65 6.47 0.40
CA ASN A 50 -0.77 5.38 1.37
C ASN A 50 -1.94 5.56 2.38
N ALA A 51 -2.99 6.29 2.00
CA ALA A 51 -4.20 6.48 2.78
C ALA A 51 -5.31 5.53 2.30
N TYR A 52 -5.18 4.23 2.60
CA TYR A 52 -5.99 3.19 1.95
C TYR A 52 -6.69 2.23 2.92
N VAL A 53 -6.29 2.14 4.21
CA VAL A 53 -6.76 1.11 5.16
C VAL A 53 -8.27 1.07 5.37
N SER A 54 -8.96 2.22 5.26
CA SER A 54 -10.42 2.31 5.41
C SER A 54 -11.18 2.05 4.10
N ILE A 55 -10.56 2.33 2.94
CA ILE A 55 -11.16 2.17 1.62
C ILE A 55 -10.70 0.90 0.89
N ALA A 56 -9.74 0.16 1.46
CA ALA A 56 -9.21 -1.07 0.86
C ALA A 56 -10.35 -1.99 0.41
N ASP A 57 -10.31 -2.43 -0.85
CA ASP A 57 -11.27 -3.33 -1.46
C ASP A 57 -10.59 -4.21 -2.53
N GLY A 58 -11.32 -5.18 -3.07
CA GLY A 58 -10.81 -6.08 -4.10
C GLY A 58 -9.53 -6.85 -3.70
N PRO A 59 -8.75 -7.34 -4.67
CA PRO A 59 -7.50 -8.07 -4.41
C PRO A 59 -6.42 -7.23 -3.72
N GLU A 60 -6.39 -5.91 -3.92
CA GLU A 60 -5.45 -5.01 -3.27
C GLU A 60 -5.59 -5.00 -1.74
N ALA A 61 -6.80 -5.26 -1.23
CA ALA A 61 -7.06 -5.33 0.20
C ALA A 61 -6.21 -6.40 0.90
N LEU A 62 -5.85 -7.48 0.21
CA LEU A 62 -5.06 -8.58 0.76
C LEU A 62 -3.65 -8.15 1.22
N PHE A 63 -3.15 -7.03 0.68
CA PHE A 63 -1.83 -6.48 1.04
C PHE A 63 -1.92 -5.37 2.08
N TRP A 64 -3.10 -4.76 2.27
CA TRP A 64 -3.25 -3.55 3.09
C TRP A 64 -4.12 -3.75 4.32
N ASN A 65 -5.34 -4.22 4.11
CA ASN A 65 -6.32 -4.54 5.14
C ASN A 65 -7.18 -5.70 4.67
N PRO A 66 -6.93 -6.92 5.11
CA PRO A 66 -7.63 -8.11 4.60
C PRO A 66 -9.15 -8.07 4.78
N ALA A 67 -9.66 -7.25 5.71
CA ALA A 67 -11.10 -7.06 5.86
C ALA A 67 -11.78 -6.51 4.61
N GLY A 68 -11.05 -5.72 3.80
CA GLY A 68 -11.58 -5.12 2.58
C GLY A 68 -11.99 -6.14 1.52
N ALA A 69 -11.35 -7.30 1.50
CA ALA A 69 -11.73 -8.39 0.60
C ALA A 69 -13.16 -8.93 0.84
N ALA A 70 -13.75 -8.68 2.02
CA ALA A 70 -15.11 -9.11 2.34
C ALA A 70 -16.21 -8.49 1.45
N SER A 71 -15.89 -7.41 0.72
CA SER A 71 -16.81 -6.76 -0.23
C SER A 71 -16.88 -7.47 -1.59
N ALA A 72 -15.98 -8.39 -1.90
CA ALA A 72 -15.96 -9.10 -3.17
C ALA A 72 -17.21 -9.97 -3.35
N THR A 73 -17.85 -9.87 -4.49
CA THR A 73 -19.06 -10.63 -4.85
C THR A 73 -18.81 -11.67 -5.94
N THR A 74 -17.75 -11.48 -6.71
CA THR A 74 -17.31 -12.32 -7.82
C THR A 74 -15.88 -12.78 -7.59
N ARG A 75 -15.42 -13.73 -8.38
CA ARG A 75 -14.00 -14.10 -8.43
C ARG A 75 -13.24 -12.95 -9.07
N GLU A 76 -12.06 -12.70 -8.55
CA GLU A 76 -11.22 -11.64 -9.07
C GLU A 76 -9.75 -12.06 -9.05
N ILE A 77 -9.04 -11.80 -10.12
CA ILE A 77 -7.60 -12.02 -10.26
C ILE A 77 -6.94 -10.70 -10.62
N GLN A 78 -5.85 -10.37 -9.94
CA GLN A 78 -5.08 -9.17 -10.21
C GLN A 78 -3.61 -9.52 -10.36
N PHE A 79 -2.99 -8.94 -11.38
CA PHE A 79 -1.54 -8.90 -11.54
C PHE A 79 -1.06 -7.47 -11.34
N THR A 80 0.02 -7.30 -10.54
CA THR A 80 0.63 -5.99 -10.31
C THR A 80 2.13 -6.06 -10.55
N TYR A 81 2.66 -5.03 -11.21
CA TYR A 81 4.08 -4.80 -11.41
C TYR A 81 4.47 -3.47 -10.77
N LEU A 82 5.51 -3.50 -9.95
CA LEU A 82 6.12 -2.34 -9.33
C LEU A 82 7.56 -2.21 -9.82
N ASP A 83 7.89 -1.06 -10.39
CA ASP A 83 9.26 -0.60 -10.60
C ASP A 83 9.58 0.43 -9.51
N TYR A 84 10.35 -0.01 -8.53
CA TYR A 84 10.71 0.79 -7.36
C TYR A 84 12.09 1.43 -7.56
N LEU A 85 12.60 2.07 -6.53
CA LEU A 85 13.89 2.77 -6.56
C LEU A 85 15.07 1.80 -6.73
N GLN A 86 16.14 2.28 -7.35
CA GLN A 86 17.42 1.56 -7.44
C GLN A 86 17.33 0.16 -8.08
N GLY A 87 16.42 -0.01 -9.04
CA GLY A 87 16.26 -1.29 -9.76
C GLY A 87 15.55 -2.38 -8.96
N TYR A 88 14.92 -2.05 -7.82
CA TYR A 88 14.09 -2.96 -7.06
C TYR A 88 12.74 -3.14 -7.74
N LYS A 89 12.37 -4.37 -8.09
CA LYS A 89 11.16 -4.70 -8.84
C LYS A 89 10.31 -5.69 -8.08
N SER A 90 8.99 -5.53 -8.16
CA SER A 90 8.04 -6.49 -7.60
C SER A 90 7.03 -6.96 -8.64
N ARG A 91 6.68 -8.22 -8.56
CA ARG A 91 5.63 -8.87 -9.34
C ARG A 91 4.68 -9.56 -8.38
N THR A 92 3.42 -9.21 -8.47
CA THR A 92 2.42 -9.66 -7.52
C THR A 92 1.24 -10.27 -8.24
N LEU A 93 0.76 -11.39 -7.75
CA LEU A 93 -0.48 -12.02 -8.16
C LEU A 93 -1.40 -12.12 -6.95
N ALA A 94 -2.65 -11.69 -7.09
CA ALA A 94 -3.69 -11.79 -6.08
C ALA A 94 -4.94 -12.43 -6.67
N TYR A 95 -5.59 -13.28 -5.90
CA TYR A 95 -6.82 -13.96 -6.29
C TYR A 95 -7.83 -13.94 -5.15
N LEU A 96 -9.09 -13.64 -5.47
CA LEU A 96 -10.23 -13.70 -4.56
C LEU A 96 -11.24 -14.75 -5.03
N GLN A 97 -11.69 -15.59 -4.08
CA GLN A 97 -12.72 -16.58 -4.28
C GLN A 97 -13.82 -16.42 -3.24
N PRO A 98 -15.03 -15.96 -3.62
CA PRO A 98 -16.18 -16.02 -2.74
C PRO A 98 -16.58 -17.48 -2.46
N ILE A 99 -16.74 -17.82 -1.18
CA ILE A 99 -17.18 -19.12 -0.68
C ILE A 99 -18.36 -18.86 0.29
N GLY A 100 -19.56 -18.81 -0.22
CA GLY A 100 -20.73 -18.41 0.54
C GLY A 100 -20.63 -16.97 1.04
N ARG A 101 -20.53 -16.79 2.37
CA ARG A 101 -20.39 -15.45 2.99
C ARG A 101 -18.95 -15.09 3.35
N THR A 102 -18.02 -15.97 3.05
CA THR A 102 -16.60 -15.78 3.36
C THR A 102 -15.83 -15.68 2.05
N ILE A 103 -14.86 -14.79 1.99
CA ILE A 103 -13.96 -14.64 0.86
C ILE A 103 -12.64 -15.26 1.23
N LEU A 104 -12.17 -16.17 0.38
CA LEU A 104 -10.81 -16.70 0.39
C LEU A 104 -9.95 -15.83 -0.52
N GLY A 105 -8.83 -15.34 -0.01
CA GLY A 105 -7.82 -14.62 -0.76
C GLY A 105 -6.50 -15.40 -0.80
N VAL A 106 -5.80 -15.34 -1.93
CA VAL A 106 -4.45 -15.90 -2.07
C VAL A 106 -3.58 -14.86 -2.74
N THR A 107 -2.37 -14.63 -2.23
CA THR A 107 -1.39 -13.76 -2.87
C THR A 107 -0.04 -14.42 -3.02
N LEU A 108 0.64 -14.06 -4.09
CA LEU A 108 2.05 -14.37 -4.34
C LEU A 108 2.75 -13.07 -4.71
N ASN A 109 3.81 -12.74 -4.00
CA ASN A 109 4.63 -11.58 -4.28
C ASN A 109 6.08 -12.03 -4.41
N TYR A 110 6.71 -11.69 -5.53
CA TYR A 110 8.12 -11.90 -5.78
C TYR A 110 8.79 -10.57 -6.03
N MET A 111 9.84 -10.29 -5.28
CA MET A 111 10.63 -9.08 -5.38
C MET A 111 12.09 -9.43 -5.63
N ASP A 112 12.70 -8.73 -6.57
CA ASP A 112 14.12 -8.86 -6.86
C ASP A 112 14.76 -7.48 -7.04
N MET A 113 16.04 -7.42 -6.77
CA MET A 113 16.87 -6.26 -7.06
C MET A 113 17.99 -6.70 -7.97
N SER A 114 18.16 -6.01 -9.09
CA SER A 114 19.18 -6.27 -10.10
C SER A 114 19.99 -5.00 -10.38
N GLY A 115 21.22 -5.17 -10.88
CA GLY A 115 22.03 -4.02 -11.32
C GLY A 115 23.07 -3.54 -10.33
N PHE A 116 23.42 -4.37 -9.32
CA PHE A 116 24.59 -4.07 -8.49
C PHE A 116 25.87 -4.22 -9.30
N ASP A 117 26.67 -3.15 -9.32
CA ASP A 117 28.04 -3.15 -9.84
C ASP A 117 29.00 -3.53 -8.69
N PHE A 118 29.28 -4.84 -8.59
CA PHE A 118 30.24 -5.32 -7.60
C PHE A 118 31.65 -5.07 -8.08
N ARG A 119 32.45 -4.40 -7.25
CA ARG A 119 33.87 -4.12 -7.51
C ARG A 119 34.69 -4.66 -6.36
N ASP A 120 35.91 -5.12 -6.71
CA ASP A 120 36.91 -5.45 -5.70
C ASP A 120 37.45 -4.18 -5.02
N TRP A 121 38.32 -4.37 -4.02
CA TRP A 121 38.94 -3.25 -3.30
C TRP A 121 39.85 -2.38 -4.21
N GLN A 122 40.20 -2.84 -5.42
CA GLN A 122 40.92 -2.10 -6.45
C GLN A 122 39.98 -1.40 -7.45
N GLY A 123 38.69 -1.50 -7.26
CA GLY A 123 37.68 -0.89 -8.12
C GLY A 123 37.37 -1.68 -9.41
N ARG A 124 37.87 -2.92 -9.56
CA ARG A 124 37.61 -3.75 -10.73
C ARG A 124 36.24 -4.43 -10.65
N PRO A 125 35.44 -4.38 -11.72
CA PRO A 125 34.16 -5.05 -11.74
C PRO A 125 34.28 -6.56 -11.47
N GLN A 126 33.40 -7.10 -10.62
CA GLN A 126 33.27 -8.53 -10.33
C GLN A 126 31.90 -9.05 -10.76
N PRO A 127 31.65 -9.24 -12.04
CA PRO A 127 30.33 -9.65 -12.56
C PRO A 127 29.91 -11.06 -12.09
N GLU A 128 30.86 -11.88 -11.62
CA GLU A 128 30.59 -13.22 -11.09
C GLU A 128 30.02 -13.21 -9.66
N VAL A 129 30.18 -12.10 -8.94
CA VAL A 129 29.58 -11.90 -7.62
C VAL A 129 28.20 -11.29 -7.79
N GLY A 130 27.33 -11.99 -8.50
CA GLY A 130 25.91 -11.64 -8.54
C GLY A 130 25.31 -11.85 -7.15
N ILE A 131 24.96 -10.77 -6.44
CA ILE A 131 24.19 -10.89 -5.20
C ILE A 131 22.71 -10.72 -5.56
N PRO A 132 21.96 -11.80 -5.74
CA PRO A 132 20.53 -11.67 -5.90
C PRO A 132 19.92 -11.30 -4.54
N VAL A 133 19.36 -10.09 -4.43
CA VAL A 133 18.35 -9.82 -3.42
C VAL A 133 17.05 -10.40 -3.97
N GLN A 134 16.55 -11.43 -3.33
CA GLN A 134 15.33 -12.11 -3.73
C GLN A 134 14.42 -12.27 -2.52
N ASN A 135 13.24 -11.74 -2.62
CA ASN A 135 12.24 -11.81 -1.57
C ASN A 135 10.95 -12.43 -2.12
N PHE A 136 10.35 -13.28 -1.34
CA PHE A 136 9.09 -13.92 -1.70
C PHE A 136 8.13 -13.88 -0.51
N VAL A 137 6.86 -13.57 -0.80
CA VAL A 137 5.76 -13.68 0.16
C VAL A 137 4.61 -14.42 -0.49
N GLY A 138 4.22 -15.53 0.10
CA GLY A 138 2.98 -16.23 -0.21
C GLY A 138 1.99 -16.06 0.93
N SER A 139 0.72 -15.73 0.66
CA SER A 139 -0.27 -15.57 1.72
C SER A 139 -1.63 -16.19 1.39
N VAL A 140 -2.35 -16.55 2.46
CA VAL A 140 -3.74 -16.98 2.43
C VAL A 140 -4.53 -16.11 3.40
N SER A 141 -5.66 -15.59 2.94
CA SER A 141 -6.51 -14.67 3.68
C SER A 141 -7.95 -15.18 3.73
N LEU A 142 -8.62 -14.90 4.83
CA LEU A 142 -10.06 -15.10 5.00
C LEU A 142 -10.70 -13.77 5.41
N ALA A 143 -11.76 -13.38 4.71
CA ALA A 143 -12.51 -12.17 5.03
C ALA A 143 -14.01 -12.43 5.04
N ARG A 144 -14.73 -11.72 5.92
CA ARG A 144 -16.19 -11.85 6.03
C ARG A 144 -16.84 -10.54 6.44
N GLY A 145 -17.97 -10.23 5.80
CA GLY A 145 -18.83 -9.12 6.15
C GLY A 145 -19.93 -9.52 7.12
N PHE A 146 -20.24 -8.63 8.05
CA PHE A 146 -21.29 -8.73 9.07
C PHE A 146 -22.19 -7.49 9.01
N ILE A 147 -23.40 -7.60 9.60
CA ILE A 147 -24.35 -6.48 9.73
C ILE A 147 -24.58 -5.79 8.36
N ASN A 148 -24.94 -6.59 7.34
CA ASN A 148 -25.13 -6.10 5.96
C ASN A 148 -23.89 -5.37 5.42
N GLN A 149 -22.70 -5.97 5.56
CA GLN A 149 -21.40 -5.43 5.11
C GLN A 149 -20.95 -4.15 5.84
N LYS A 150 -21.65 -3.70 6.88
CA LYS A 150 -21.22 -2.53 7.65
C LYS A 150 -19.96 -2.79 8.47
N LEU A 151 -19.81 -4.00 9.02
CA LEU A 151 -18.60 -4.46 9.68
C LEU A 151 -17.96 -5.55 8.81
N GLN A 152 -16.72 -5.38 8.45
CA GLN A 152 -15.92 -6.35 7.72
C GLN A 152 -14.71 -6.73 8.58
N LEU A 153 -14.42 -8.01 8.66
CA LEU A 153 -13.27 -8.55 9.37
C LEU A 153 -12.46 -9.44 8.43
N GLY A 154 -11.15 -9.44 8.59
CA GLY A 154 -10.26 -10.26 7.79
C GLY A 154 -9.01 -10.66 8.56
N ALA A 155 -8.45 -11.80 8.19
CA ALA A 155 -7.18 -12.29 8.70
C ALA A 155 -6.38 -12.92 7.57
N THR A 156 -5.05 -12.79 7.64
CA THR A 156 -4.09 -13.33 6.69
C THR A 156 -3.01 -14.11 7.42
N ALA A 157 -2.64 -15.25 6.89
CA ALA A 157 -1.41 -15.96 7.23
C ALA A 157 -0.46 -15.87 6.04
N LYS A 158 0.82 -15.55 6.28
CA LYS A 158 1.82 -15.37 5.23
C LYS A 158 3.13 -16.06 5.58
N TYR A 159 3.75 -16.63 4.55
CA TYR A 159 5.09 -17.16 4.58
C TYR A 159 6.02 -16.19 3.86
N ILE A 160 7.12 -15.86 4.47
CA ILE A 160 8.04 -14.80 4.05
C ILE A 160 9.43 -15.43 3.92
N THR A 161 10.07 -15.19 2.79
CA THR A 161 11.46 -15.60 2.53
C THR A 161 12.23 -14.40 2.02
N GLU A 162 13.36 -14.10 2.64
CA GLU A 162 14.31 -13.10 2.19
C GLU A 162 15.67 -13.76 1.97
N LYS A 163 16.23 -13.54 0.78
CA LYS A 163 17.59 -13.99 0.42
C LYS A 163 18.44 -12.77 0.14
N LEU A 164 19.42 -12.55 1.00
CA LEU A 164 20.44 -11.53 0.84
C LEU A 164 21.78 -12.24 0.67
N ALA A 165 22.33 -12.23 -0.54
CA ALA A 165 23.69 -12.72 -0.72
C ALA A 165 24.68 -11.66 -0.20
N ASN A 166 25.67 -12.07 0.55
CA ASN A 166 26.85 -11.27 0.88
C ASN A 166 28.09 -12.03 0.40
N GLY A 167 29.21 -11.31 0.24
CA GLY A 167 30.46 -11.90 -0.28
C GLY A 167 30.99 -13.13 0.49
N ASN A 168 30.43 -13.47 1.65
CA ASN A 168 30.81 -14.57 2.51
C ASN A 168 29.76 -15.68 2.63
N GLY A 169 28.63 -15.60 1.93
CA GLY A 169 27.55 -16.60 1.96
C GLY A 169 26.17 -16.01 1.74
N ASN A 170 25.17 -16.86 1.64
CA ASN A 170 23.79 -16.47 1.50
C ASN A 170 23.14 -16.31 2.87
N ASN A 171 22.74 -15.10 3.25
CA ASN A 171 21.86 -14.89 4.38
C ASN A 171 20.44 -15.21 3.94
N HIS A 172 19.83 -16.17 4.61
CA HIS A 172 18.48 -16.61 4.37
C HIS A 172 17.63 -16.36 5.61
N TYR A 173 16.52 -15.68 5.42
CA TYR A 173 15.54 -15.39 6.47
C TYR A 173 14.19 -15.94 6.07
N ASP A 174 13.64 -16.82 6.87
CA ASP A 174 12.30 -17.37 6.74
C ASP A 174 11.48 -17.04 7.98
N SER A 175 10.23 -16.67 7.77
CA SER A 175 9.32 -16.35 8.87
C SER A 175 7.87 -16.59 8.45
N VAL A 176 7.03 -16.82 9.46
CA VAL A 176 5.58 -16.84 9.31
C VAL A 176 5.00 -15.59 9.98
N GLY A 177 4.14 -14.89 9.25
CA GLY A 177 3.49 -13.69 9.72
C GLY A 177 1.97 -13.77 9.61
N PHE A 178 1.30 -12.92 10.39
CA PHE A 178 -0.14 -12.82 10.39
C PHE A 178 -0.55 -11.35 10.28
N ASP A 179 -1.68 -11.08 9.59
CA ASP A 179 -2.33 -9.79 9.59
C ASP A 179 -3.77 -9.96 10.05
N ILE A 180 -4.28 -8.96 10.75
CA ILE A 180 -5.68 -8.88 11.16
C ILE A 180 -6.20 -7.50 10.77
N GLY A 181 -7.36 -7.46 10.15
CA GLY A 181 -7.97 -6.23 9.70
C GLY A 181 -9.44 -6.12 10.05
N ALA A 182 -9.90 -4.88 10.18
CA ALA A 182 -11.29 -4.53 10.37
C ALA A 182 -11.65 -3.28 9.56
N LYS A 183 -12.86 -3.24 9.04
CA LYS A 183 -13.45 -2.04 8.42
C LYS A 183 -14.86 -1.85 8.97
N LEU A 184 -15.25 -0.62 9.24
CA LEU A 184 -16.55 -0.26 9.75
C LEU A 184 -17.14 0.92 8.96
N ARG A 185 -18.28 0.70 8.31
CA ARG A 185 -19.06 1.75 7.65
C ARG A 185 -20.08 2.32 8.64
N LEU A 186 -19.78 3.46 9.24
CA LEU A 186 -20.66 4.10 10.23
C LEU A 186 -21.94 4.60 9.58
N VAL A 187 -21.78 5.33 8.48
CA VAL A 187 -22.85 5.80 7.60
C VAL A 187 -22.39 5.65 6.16
N ASN A 188 -23.28 5.79 5.18
CA ASN A 188 -22.94 5.53 3.77
C ASN A 188 -21.74 6.33 3.23
N TRP A 189 -21.47 7.48 3.83
CA TRP A 189 -20.40 8.39 3.40
C TRP A 189 -19.18 8.42 4.34
N LEU A 190 -19.20 7.72 5.50
CA LEU A 190 -18.10 7.72 6.48
C LEU A 190 -17.69 6.29 6.83
N GLY A 191 -16.45 5.96 6.59
CA GLY A 191 -15.81 4.69 6.92
C GLY A 191 -14.65 4.85 7.87
N LEU A 192 -14.37 3.79 8.62
CA LEU A 192 -13.19 3.61 9.46
C LEU A 192 -12.51 2.30 9.08
N GLY A 193 -11.21 2.26 9.17
CA GLY A 193 -10.42 1.06 8.93
C GLY A 193 -9.27 0.94 9.90
N GLY A 194 -8.90 -0.29 10.21
CA GLY A 194 -7.70 -0.59 11.00
C GLY A 194 -7.14 -1.95 10.65
N ALA A 195 -5.82 -2.07 10.72
CA ALA A 195 -5.11 -3.32 10.52
C ALA A 195 -3.88 -3.41 11.41
N LEU A 196 -3.63 -4.60 11.94
CA LEU A 196 -2.36 -5.00 12.53
C LEU A 196 -1.67 -5.91 11.50
N VAL A 197 -0.48 -5.53 11.07
CA VAL A 197 0.25 -6.22 10.01
C VAL A 197 1.58 -6.76 10.50
N ASN A 198 2.04 -7.83 9.85
CA ASN A 198 3.34 -8.45 10.12
C ASN A 198 3.51 -8.91 11.58
N ILE A 199 2.45 -9.45 12.19
CA ILE A 199 2.54 -10.11 13.49
C ILE A 199 3.24 -11.46 13.24
N GLY A 200 4.54 -11.57 13.52
CA GLY A 200 5.33 -12.75 13.17
C GLY A 200 5.78 -13.55 14.38
N ASP A 201 6.32 -14.72 14.07
CA ASP A 201 6.97 -15.61 15.00
C ASP A 201 8.33 -15.08 15.50
N LYS A 202 8.95 -14.18 14.73
CA LYS A 202 10.23 -13.54 15.07
C LYS A 202 10.04 -12.11 15.54
N GLU A 203 10.81 -11.74 16.55
CA GLU A 203 10.71 -10.40 17.15
C GLU A 203 11.17 -9.27 16.23
N ASP A 204 12.05 -9.57 15.29
CA ASP A 204 12.62 -8.63 14.34
C ASP A 204 11.72 -8.34 13.12
N MET A 205 10.53 -8.94 13.02
CA MET A 205 9.56 -8.59 11.96
C MET A 205 9.06 -7.14 12.08
N PRO A 206 8.84 -6.44 10.94
CA PRO A 206 8.35 -5.07 10.91
C PRO A 206 6.85 -5.00 11.25
N ARG A 207 6.49 -5.30 12.49
CA ARG A 207 5.10 -5.22 12.98
C ARG A 207 4.57 -3.81 12.83
N GLY A 208 3.37 -3.67 12.28
CA GLY A 208 2.76 -2.38 12.00
C GLY A 208 1.31 -2.28 12.46
N LEU A 209 0.93 -1.05 12.81
CA LEU A 209 -0.45 -0.64 13.07
C LEU A 209 -0.85 0.37 12.00
N ARG A 210 -1.98 0.14 11.35
CA ARG A 210 -2.62 1.06 10.40
C ARG A 210 -4.00 1.45 10.91
N LEU A 211 -4.31 2.73 10.93
CA LEU A 211 -5.62 3.26 11.31
C LEU A 211 -6.01 4.33 10.31
N GLY A 212 -7.24 4.34 9.84
CA GLY A 212 -7.68 5.34 8.87
C GLY A 212 -9.18 5.57 8.88
N ALA A 213 -9.54 6.65 8.21
CA ALA A 213 -10.92 7.06 7.98
C ALA A 213 -11.09 7.55 6.55
N ASP A 214 -12.30 7.43 6.02
CA ASP A 214 -12.67 7.92 4.70
C ASP A 214 -14.01 8.64 4.68
N LEU A 215 -14.08 9.62 3.80
CA LEU A 215 -15.30 10.25 3.36
C LEU A 215 -15.54 9.88 1.90
N ASN A 216 -16.58 9.10 1.64
CA ASN A 216 -16.91 8.59 0.33
C ASN A 216 -18.22 9.20 -0.17
N THR A 217 -18.19 9.71 -1.40
CA THR A 217 -19.36 10.22 -2.11
C THR A 217 -19.42 9.60 -3.52
N ARG A 218 -20.43 9.92 -4.30
CA ARG A 218 -20.52 9.45 -5.69
C ARG A 218 -19.36 9.93 -6.58
N TYR A 219 -18.84 11.13 -6.32
CA TYR A 219 -17.89 11.80 -7.22
C TYR A 219 -16.48 11.93 -6.65
N PHE A 220 -16.32 11.75 -5.36
CA PHE A 220 -14.99 11.80 -4.73
C PHE A 220 -14.92 10.98 -3.45
N THR A 221 -13.74 10.49 -3.16
CA THR A 221 -13.35 9.89 -1.89
C THR A 221 -12.15 10.64 -1.33
N VAL A 222 -12.25 11.05 -0.05
CA VAL A 222 -11.13 11.57 0.72
C VAL A 222 -10.80 10.57 1.78
N SER A 223 -9.55 10.18 1.89
CA SER A 223 -9.07 9.23 2.89
C SER A 223 -7.87 9.78 3.66
N GLY A 224 -7.75 9.34 4.90
CA GLY A 224 -6.60 9.62 5.76
C GLY A 224 -6.16 8.35 6.48
N GLU A 225 -4.85 8.17 6.62
CA GLU A 225 -4.26 7.02 7.31
C GLU A 225 -3.13 7.43 8.23
N PHE A 226 -3.11 6.83 9.39
CA PHE A 226 -1.98 6.78 10.31
C PHE A 226 -1.36 5.41 10.25
N MET A 227 -0.04 5.34 10.06
CA MET A 227 0.73 4.10 10.04
C MET A 227 1.94 4.18 10.98
N LYS A 228 2.15 3.15 11.78
CA LYS A 228 3.28 3.03 12.69
C LYS A 228 3.85 1.62 12.64
N TYR A 229 5.07 1.49 12.17
CA TYR A 229 5.87 0.29 12.33
C TYR A 229 6.71 0.34 13.60
N ARG A 230 7.09 -0.83 14.11
CA ARG A 230 7.92 -0.95 15.33
C ARG A 230 9.24 -0.19 15.21
N ASP A 231 9.89 -0.30 14.08
CA ASP A 231 11.24 0.23 13.79
C ASP A 231 11.23 1.49 12.94
N ASP A 232 10.10 2.18 12.83
CA ASP A 232 9.94 3.37 12.00
C ASP A 232 9.23 4.48 12.78
N LYS A 233 9.31 5.72 12.30
CA LYS A 233 8.48 6.82 12.81
C LYS A 233 7.03 6.65 12.38
N ALA A 234 6.12 7.32 13.06
CA ALA A 234 4.73 7.39 12.62
C ALA A 234 4.66 8.12 11.26
N ARG A 235 3.87 7.56 10.35
CA ARG A 235 3.61 8.13 9.02
C ARG A 235 2.13 8.49 8.92
N TYR A 236 1.85 9.54 8.18
CA TYR A 236 0.49 9.99 7.89
C TYR A 236 0.33 10.09 6.39
N GLY A 237 -0.77 9.60 5.88
CA GLY A 237 -1.16 9.71 4.49
C GLY A 237 -2.50 10.41 4.35
N VAL A 238 -2.68 11.18 3.28
CA VAL A 238 -3.96 11.76 2.87
C VAL A 238 -4.11 11.56 1.37
N GLY A 239 -5.28 11.10 0.95
CA GLY A 239 -5.60 10.83 -0.45
C GLY A 239 -6.91 11.46 -0.87
N LEU A 240 -6.95 11.93 -2.11
CA LEU A 240 -8.15 12.36 -2.82
C LEU A 240 -8.29 11.52 -4.09
N GLU A 241 -9.43 10.88 -4.25
CA GLU A 241 -9.83 10.17 -5.45
C GLU A 241 -11.08 10.83 -6.02
N VAL A 242 -11.02 11.23 -7.30
CA VAL A 242 -12.15 11.81 -8.03
C VAL A 242 -12.69 10.76 -8.99
N HIS A 243 -13.98 10.46 -8.86
CA HIS A 243 -14.67 9.47 -9.68
C HIS A 243 -15.42 10.15 -10.80
N ILE A 244 -15.12 9.78 -12.05
CA ILE A 244 -15.94 10.10 -13.21
C ILE A 244 -16.77 8.86 -13.53
N PRO A 245 -18.06 8.84 -13.16
CA PRO A 245 -18.90 7.65 -13.27
C PRO A 245 -19.11 7.24 -14.72
N GLU A 246 -19.38 5.96 -14.94
CA GLU A 246 -19.64 5.35 -16.25
C GLU A 246 -20.83 5.99 -16.97
N ASP A 247 -21.88 6.42 -16.24
CA ASP A 247 -23.04 7.10 -16.81
C ASP A 247 -22.71 8.45 -17.51
N LEU A 248 -21.59 9.09 -17.14
CA LEU A 248 -21.10 10.29 -17.82
C LEU A 248 -20.25 9.98 -19.05
N LEU A 249 -19.46 8.92 -19.02
CA LEU A 249 -18.53 8.55 -20.09
C LEU A 249 -19.11 7.51 -21.06
N GLN A 250 -20.16 6.78 -20.66
CA GLN A 250 -20.87 5.73 -21.41
C GLN A 250 -19.99 4.53 -21.84
N VAL A 251 -18.77 4.39 -21.27
CA VAL A 251 -17.82 3.34 -21.63
C VAL A 251 -17.21 2.67 -20.41
N ALA A 252 -16.74 3.46 -19.45
CA ALA A 252 -16.06 2.99 -18.25
C ALA A 252 -16.06 4.07 -17.17
N ARG A 253 -15.89 3.68 -15.91
CA ARG A 253 -15.57 4.61 -14.82
C ARG A 253 -14.08 4.97 -14.90
N PHE A 254 -13.79 6.24 -14.73
CA PHE A 254 -12.43 6.74 -14.65
C PHE A 254 -12.18 7.42 -13.31
N ASP A 255 -11.12 7.02 -12.62
CA ASP A 255 -10.74 7.54 -11.32
C ASP A 255 -9.41 8.29 -11.44
N LEU A 256 -9.36 9.54 -10.94
CA LEU A 256 -8.14 10.32 -10.81
C LEU A 256 -7.75 10.39 -9.34
N ARG A 257 -6.46 10.22 -9.05
CA ARG A 257 -5.95 10.10 -7.69
C ARG A 257 -4.77 11.01 -7.46
N VAL A 258 -4.77 11.64 -6.29
CA VAL A 258 -3.62 12.38 -5.76
C VAL A 258 -3.49 12.09 -4.28
N GLY A 259 -2.28 11.90 -3.84
CA GLY A 259 -1.97 11.60 -2.45
C GLY A 259 -0.78 12.39 -1.93
N TYR A 260 -0.74 12.56 -0.62
CA TYR A 260 0.37 13.13 0.11
C TYR A 260 0.66 12.27 1.34
N TYR A 261 1.92 12.00 1.62
CA TYR A 261 2.33 11.26 2.81
C TYR A 261 3.58 11.86 3.45
N THR A 262 3.63 11.77 4.78
CA THR A 262 4.81 12.19 5.53
C THR A 262 5.89 11.14 5.41
N ARG A 263 7.13 11.56 5.15
CA ARG A 263 8.30 10.71 5.10
C ARG A 263 9.15 10.87 6.36
N GLU A 264 10.03 9.92 6.61
CA GLU A 264 11.06 10.09 7.63
C GLU A 264 11.93 11.30 7.31
N ASN A 265 12.10 12.15 8.31
CA ASN A 265 13.07 13.22 8.22
C ASN A 265 14.46 12.59 8.36
N THR A 266 15.28 12.64 7.32
CA THR A 266 16.63 12.07 7.30
C THR A 266 17.66 12.91 8.07
N GLY A 267 17.21 13.91 8.84
CA GLY A 267 18.08 14.60 9.82
C GLY A 267 18.87 15.78 9.27
N THR A 268 18.62 16.24 8.07
CA THR A 268 19.14 17.53 7.59
C THR A 268 18.21 18.63 8.09
N ASN A 269 18.67 19.37 9.10
CA ASN A 269 18.02 20.58 9.61
C ASN A 269 18.40 21.78 8.71
N GLU A 270 17.91 21.82 7.50
CA GLU A 270 17.99 23.03 6.70
C GLU A 270 16.57 23.58 6.52
N ASP A 271 16.40 24.83 6.94
CA ASP A 271 15.17 25.65 6.86
C ASP A 271 14.95 26.12 5.41
N ASP A 272 14.66 25.19 4.51
CA ASP A 272 14.53 25.48 3.09
C ASP A 272 13.07 25.61 2.66
N GLY A 273 12.38 26.62 3.15
CA GLY A 273 11.13 27.12 2.60
C GLY A 273 9.97 26.09 2.42
N TRP A 274 8.77 26.59 2.12
CA TRP A 274 7.56 25.76 1.99
C TRP A 274 7.63 24.71 0.86
N VAL A 275 8.45 24.91 -0.17
CA VAL A 275 8.63 23.96 -1.28
C VAL A 275 9.41 22.73 -0.79
N HIS A 276 10.38 22.90 0.08
CA HIS A 276 11.08 21.82 0.77
C HIS A 276 10.13 21.07 1.73
N ASP A 277 9.27 21.80 2.45
CA ASP A 277 8.30 21.20 3.37
C ASP A 277 7.31 20.27 2.68
N ILE A 278 6.91 20.56 1.44
CA ILE A 278 6.08 19.69 0.61
C ILE A 278 6.90 18.63 -0.16
N GLY A 279 8.23 18.63 -0.02
CA GLY A 279 9.11 17.57 -0.53
C GLY A 279 9.23 17.51 -2.05
N LEU A 280 9.10 18.64 -2.75
CA LEU A 280 9.22 18.68 -4.20
C LEU A 280 10.67 18.80 -4.67
N GLU A 281 11.60 19.22 -3.82
CA GLU A 281 13.00 19.44 -4.23
C GLU A 281 13.87 18.20 -4.08
N GLU A 282 13.85 17.50 -2.95
CA GLU A 282 14.78 16.37 -2.72
C GLU A 282 14.08 15.00 -2.66
N THR A 283 12.90 14.92 -2.03
CA THR A 283 12.12 13.68 -1.94
C THR A 283 10.64 14.01 -2.04
N SER A 284 10.00 13.67 -3.15
CA SER A 284 8.58 13.93 -3.31
C SER A 284 7.76 13.16 -2.26
N ARG A 285 6.83 13.87 -1.64
CA ARG A 285 5.81 13.33 -0.74
C ARG A 285 4.45 13.22 -1.43
N VAL A 286 4.40 13.56 -2.70
CA VAL A 286 3.18 13.57 -3.51
C VAL A 286 3.18 12.39 -4.44
N SER A 287 2.05 11.71 -4.53
CA SER A 287 1.82 10.62 -5.45
C SER A 287 0.61 10.93 -6.33
N PHE A 288 0.62 10.36 -7.54
CA PHE A 288 -0.44 10.53 -8.52
C PHE A 288 -0.82 9.17 -9.09
N GLY A 289 -2.03 9.07 -9.60
CA GLY A 289 -2.45 7.87 -10.31
C GLY A 289 -3.81 8.03 -10.97
N PHE A 290 -4.16 7.00 -11.72
CA PHE A 290 -5.48 6.87 -12.30
C PHE A 290 -5.92 5.40 -12.30
N GLY A 291 -7.23 5.20 -12.39
CA GLY A 291 -7.86 3.90 -12.57
C GLY A 291 -8.91 3.97 -13.65
N ILE A 292 -9.05 2.89 -14.41
CA ILE A 292 -10.11 2.69 -15.40
C ILE A 292 -10.80 1.38 -15.04
N TYR A 293 -12.11 1.42 -14.86
CA TYR A 293 -12.92 0.24 -14.54
C TYR A 293 -14.07 0.12 -15.53
N SER A 294 -14.21 -1.05 -16.13
CA SER A 294 -15.35 -1.40 -16.98
C SER A 294 -16.04 -2.65 -16.42
N ALA A 295 -17.36 -2.56 -16.23
CA ALA A 295 -18.14 -3.68 -15.71
C ALA A 295 -18.40 -4.78 -16.76
N GLU A 296 -18.34 -4.46 -18.04
CA GLU A 296 -18.75 -5.35 -19.14
C GLU A 296 -17.74 -5.41 -20.31
N LEU A 297 -16.46 -5.53 -19.99
CA LEU A 297 -15.46 -5.77 -21.03
C LEU A 297 -15.48 -7.26 -21.42
N PHE A 298 -16.02 -7.60 -22.60
CA PHE A 298 -16.17 -8.98 -23.09
C PHE A 298 -16.94 -9.93 -22.15
N GLY A 299 -17.88 -9.40 -21.36
CA GLY A 299 -18.65 -10.16 -20.38
C GLY A 299 -17.98 -10.34 -19.02
N TYR A 300 -16.86 -9.67 -18.77
CA TYR A 300 -16.10 -9.66 -17.52
C TYR A 300 -15.94 -8.24 -17.02
N GLY A 301 -15.85 -8.08 -15.70
CA GLY A 301 -15.36 -6.83 -15.12
C GLY A 301 -13.83 -6.76 -15.30
N ALA A 302 -13.32 -5.60 -15.68
CA ALA A 302 -11.88 -5.39 -15.82
C ALA A 302 -11.48 -4.02 -15.27
N SER A 303 -10.30 -3.95 -14.65
CA SER A 303 -9.70 -2.67 -14.27
C SER A 303 -8.23 -2.60 -14.63
N ILE A 304 -7.78 -1.38 -14.84
CA ILE A 304 -6.38 -1.00 -14.99
C ILE A 304 -6.12 0.14 -14.02
N ASP A 305 -5.10 0.00 -13.20
CA ASP A 305 -4.68 1.00 -12.24
C ASP A 305 -3.20 1.33 -12.43
N TYR A 306 -2.87 2.62 -12.35
CA TYR A 306 -1.51 3.12 -12.44
C TYR A 306 -1.25 4.14 -11.35
N ALA A 307 -0.04 4.07 -10.79
CA ALA A 307 0.45 5.04 -9.82
C ALA A 307 1.89 5.42 -10.09
N VAL A 308 2.21 6.66 -9.77
CA VAL A 308 3.55 7.22 -9.86
C VAL A 308 3.86 8.05 -8.63
N THR A 309 5.05 7.84 -8.07
CA THR A 309 5.57 8.63 -6.95
C THR A 309 6.97 9.08 -7.29
N PRO A 310 7.19 10.37 -7.54
CA PRO A 310 8.53 10.93 -7.71
C PRO A 310 9.25 10.91 -6.36
N PHE A 311 10.52 10.53 -6.35
CA PHE A 311 11.40 10.51 -5.17
C PHE A 311 12.60 11.43 -5.33
N GLY A 312 12.45 12.49 -6.14
CA GLY A 312 13.51 13.45 -6.41
C GLY A 312 14.75 12.80 -7.00
N ALA A 313 15.93 13.05 -6.42
CA ALA A 313 17.21 12.50 -6.87
C ALA A 313 17.29 10.95 -6.84
N LEU A 314 16.44 10.28 -6.09
CA LEU A 314 16.39 8.81 -6.04
C LEU A 314 15.63 8.18 -7.22
N GLY A 315 14.97 8.99 -8.06
CA GLY A 315 14.19 8.53 -9.21
C GLY A 315 12.69 8.51 -8.96
N THR A 316 11.98 7.65 -9.66
CA THR A 316 10.52 7.59 -9.63
C THR A 316 10.08 6.14 -9.43
N SER A 317 9.18 5.91 -8.49
CA SER A 317 8.50 4.62 -8.33
C SER A 317 7.23 4.61 -9.17
N GLN A 318 7.03 3.53 -9.92
CA GLN A 318 5.86 3.33 -10.78
C GLN A 318 5.23 1.99 -10.48
N GLN A 319 3.91 1.95 -10.40
CA GLN A 319 3.16 0.73 -10.18
C GLN A 319 1.98 0.63 -11.15
N PHE A 320 1.78 -0.55 -11.69
CA PHE A 320 0.72 -0.84 -12.64
C PHE A 320 0.02 -2.14 -12.25
N ALA A 321 -1.32 -2.15 -12.31
CA ALA A 321 -2.10 -3.34 -12.07
C ALA A 321 -3.16 -3.55 -13.16
N ILE A 322 -3.44 -4.83 -13.43
CA ILE A 322 -4.60 -5.26 -14.22
C ILE A 322 -5.38 -6.24 -13.35
N SER A 323 -6.71 -6.03 -13.27
CA SER A 323 -7.63 -6.91 -12.59
C SER A 323 -8.75 -7.38 -13.51
N VAL A 324 -9.19 -8.61 -13.32
CA VAL A 324 -10.33 -9.22 -14.04
C VAL A 324 -11.26 -9.86 -13.05
N GLN A 325 -12.56 -9.53 -13.16
CA GLN A 325 -13.67 -10.09 -12.36
C GLN A 325 -14.52 -11.03 -13.22
N PHE A 326 -14.84 -12.24 -12.69
CA PHE A 326 -15.56 -13.30 -13.43
C PHE A 326 -16.39 -14.24 -12.55
#